data_451666c347b212e9543fa0ad32174888
#
_entry.id   451666c347b212e9543fa0ad32174888
#
_cell.length_a   1.000
_cell.length_b   1.000
_cell.length_c   1.000
_cell.angle_alpha   90.00
_cell.angle_beta   90.00
_cell.angle_gamma   90.00
#
_symmetry.space_group_name_H-M   'P 1'
#
loop_
_entity.id
_entity.type
_entity.pdbx_description
1 polymer ?
#
loop_
_entity_poly.entity_id
_entity_poly.type
_entity_poly.pdbx_seq_one_letter_code
_entity_poly.pdbx_strand_id
1 'polypeptide(L)'
;MKIFSGAEIVVKSLIHQGIKHIFGYPGGAILEIYDALNLMKKKIQHILVRHEQAATHMADGYSRSTGKTGVVLVTSGPGATNSITGIATAYMDSIPMVILSGQVESKLIGYDAFQECDMLGISQPIVKHSFLVQKIKDIPNIIQKSFLIASSGRPGPVVIDLPKDILSAENKKPYIRSTNVSVKSLHKNKKINIKKIKKIIKKIIQAKKPIIYIGGGIIHSNSSKELKIFAEKLKIPVTSSLMGLGGFPGTHKQNLGMIGMHGKYTANMGMHYSDLIFALGVRFDDRTTNNTKKYCPSSTIIQIDIDPTSISKTIKTHIKIIGDLKTILKKIIKFLNKTKKKFPEERLKKWWNKINEWKKVNFFKENNQSDIIKPQQVIKILSKLTYGKFYITSDVGQHQMFTALHYIFEKPRQWINSGGLGTMGFGFPAALGVKIALPKKNVICITGDGSIQMNIQELSTAMQYKIPIMIVNLNNSSLGMVKQWQDLIYFGRHSHSYMKSLPNFIKLVESYGHIGVSISHPKELKKKLKQSLKYLSQKKLVFVDVKVDPTAHVYPMQIKGGGMNEMRFKK
;
A
#
# COMPACT_ATOMS: atom_id res chain seq x y z
N MET A 1 7.95 11.62 44.36
CA MET A 1 7.79 11.69 42.87
C MET A 1 8.07 10.32 42.30
N LYS A 2 7.23 9.81 41.35
CA LYS A 2 7.51 8.50 40.73
C LYS A 2 8.68 8.63 39.75
N ILE A 3 9.74 7.88 40.00
CA ILE A 3 10.89 7.72 39.11
C ILE A 3 10.47 6.76 37.98
N PHE A 4 10.83 7.06 36.76
CA PHE A 4 10.53 6.23 35.59
C PHE A 4 11.81 5.81 34.90
N SER A 5 11.90 4.55 34.51
CA SER A 5 12.97 4.06 33.63
C SER A 5 12.84 4.62 32.21
N GLY A 6 13.94 4.55 31.43
CA GLY A 6 13.91 4.92 30.03
C GLY A 6 12.86 4.14 29.25
N ALA A 7 12.71 2.86 29.53
CA ALA A 7 11.69 1.99 28.92
C ALA A 7 10.26 2.43 29.26
N GLU A 8 9.98 2.76 30.54
CA GLU A 8 8.67 3.28 30.94
C GLU A 8 8.36 4.62 30.24
N ILE A 9 9.37 5.47 30.04
CA ILE A 9 9.25 6.74 29.31
C ILE A 9 8.93 6.49 27.83
N VAL A 10 9.56 5.50 27.18
CA VAL A 10 9.24 5.09 25.80
C VAL A 10 7.75 4.72 25.71
N VAL A 11 7.28 3.78 26.53
CA VAL A 11 5.88 3.30 26.49
C VAL A 11 4.89 4.43 26.79
N LYS A 12 5.17 5.29 27.79
CA LYS A 12 4.34 6.47 28.08
C LYS A 12 4.29 7.44 26.92
N SER A 13 5.42 7.67 26.25
CA SER A 13 5.49 8.56 25.11
C SER A 13 4.66 8.04 23.93
N LEU A 14 4.67 6.72 23.66
CA LEU A 14 3.82 6.08 22.66
C LEU A 14 2.33 6.20 22.99
N ILE A 15 1.95 5.99 24.25
CA ILE A 15 0.57 6.19 24.71
C ILE A 15 0.12 7.65 24.48
N HIS A 16 0.99 8.63 24.75
CA HIS A 16 0.70 10.05 24.51
C HIS A 16 0.58 10.39 23.00
N GLN A 17 1.22 9.61 22.10
CA GLN A 17 0.99 9.70 20.66
C GLN A 17 -0.33 9.01 20.23
N GLY A 18 -1.09 8.44 21.16
CA GLY A 18 -2.36 7.77 20.89
C GLY A 18 -2.20 6.37 20.28
N ILE A 19 -1.03 5.75 20.47
CA ILE A 19 -0.75 4.40 20.00
C ILE A 19 -1.48 3.38 20.87
N LYS A 20 -2.20 2.47 20.20
CA LYS A 20 -2.93 1.37 20.85
C LYS A 20 -2.31 0.00 20.59
N HIS A 21 -1.59 -0.16 19.50
CA HIS A 21 -1.00 -1.42 19.08
C HIS A 21 0.45 -1.22 18.66
N ILE A 22 1.31 -2.14 19.07
CA ILE A 22 2.71 -2.27 18.65
C ILE A 22 2.87 -3.68 18.08
N PHE A 23 3.57 -3.81 16.98
CA PHE A 23 3.87 -5.09 16.35
C PHE A 23 5.35 -5.42 16.55
N GLY A 24 5.69 -6.61 17.00
CA GLY A 24 7.11 -6.87 17.25
C GLY A 24 7.42 -8.26 17.77
N TYR A 25 8.70 -8.45 18.05
CA TYR A 25 9.26 -9.69 18.59
C TYR A 25 10.26 -9.35 19.70
N PRO A 26 10.20 -10.02 20.90
CA PRO A 26 11.08 -9.74 22.01
C PRO A 26 12.52 -10.22 21.77
N GLY A 27 13.47 -9.58 22.46
CA GLY A 27 14.86 -9.98 22.49
C GLY A 27 15.63 -9.22 23.56
N GLY A 28 16.86 -9.63 23.83
CA GLY A 28 17.64 -9.21 24.99
C GLY A 28 17.86 -7.70 25.15
N ALA A 29 17.98 -6.95 24.05
CA ALA A 29 18.25 -5.52 24.08
C ALA A 29 17.01 -4.65 24.39
N ILE A 30 15.80 -5.22 24.47
CA ILE A 30 14.55 -4.49 24.66
C ILE A 30 13.62 -5.10 25.73
N LEU A 31 14.14 -5.99 26.57
CA LEU A 31 13.36 -6.64 27.64
C LEU A 31 12.76 -5.62 28.60
N GLU A 32 13.44 -4.54 28.87
CA GLU A 32 12.97 -3.43 29.70
C GLU A 32 11.71 -2.77 29.14
N ILE A 33 11.61 -2.67 27.80
CA ILE A 33 10.39 -2.15 27.15
C ILE A 33 9.24 -3.16 27.28
N TYR A 34 9.52 -4.46 27.19
CA TYR A 34 8.50 -5.50 27.37
C TYR A 34 7.95 -5.54 28.80
N ASP A 35 8.81 -5.34 29.81
CA ASP A 35 8.37 -5.17 31.19
C ASP A 35 7.46 -3.93 31.34
N ALA A 36 7.89 -2.78 30.84
CA ALA A 36 7.08 -1.57 30.83
C ALA A 36 5.74 -1.73 30.09
N LEU A 37 5.71 -2.49 28.99
CA LEU A 37 4.47 -2.82 28.27
C LEU A 37 3.53 -3.67 29.12
N ASN A 38 4.05 -4.65 29.88
CA ASN A 38 3.23 -5.46 30.79
C ASN A 38 2.59 -4.61 31.87
N LEU A 39 3.35 -3.68 32.47
CA LEU A 39 2.83 -2.71 33.45
C LEU A 39 1.71 -1.84 32.88
N MET A 40 1.73 -1.56 31.58
CA MET A 40 0.80 -0.66 30.89
C MET A 40 -0.17 -1.36 29.92
N LYS A 41 -0.32 -2.70 30.00
CA LYS A 41 -1.12 -3.54 29.06
C LYS A 41 -2.57 -3.13 28.88
N LYS A 42 -3.18 -2.45 29.84
CA LYS A 42 -4.54 -1.90 29.73
C LYS A 42 -4.64 -0.71 28.75
N LYS A 43 -3.53 -0.01 28.43
CA LYS A 43 -3.49 1.20 27.62
C LYS A 43 -2.93 0.98 26.21
N ILE A 44 -2.01 0.02 26.06
CA ILE A 44 -1.32 -0.30 24.83
C ILE A 44 -1.14 -1.82 24.72
N GLN A 45 -1.41 -2.37 23.56
CA GLN A 45 -1.31 -3.81 23.30
C GLN A 45 -0.13 -4.09 22.38
N HIS A 46 0.71 -5.03 22.76
CA HIS A 46 1.73 -5.60 21.90
C HIS A 46 1.16 -6.83 21.17
N ILE A 47 1.45 -6.94 19.86
CA ILE A 47 1.10 -8.08 19.03
C ILE A 47 2.40 -8.83 18.72
N LEU A 48 2.54 -10.01 19.28
CA LEU A 48 3.67 -10.89 19.08
C LEU A 48 3.57 -11.56 17.71
N VAL A 49 4.49 -11.25 16.82
CA VAL A 49 4.63 -11.87 15.50
C VAL A 49 5.49 -13.14 15.58
N ARG A 50 5.72 -13.79 14.45
CA ARG A 50 6.64 -14.93 14.34
C ARG A 50 7.91 -14.59 13.54
N HIS A 51 7.94 -13.38 12.95
CA HIS A 51 9.10 -12.85 12.24
C HIS A 51 8.99 -11.32 12.18
N GLU A 52 10.08 -10.58 12.33
CA GLU A 52 10.09 -9.11 12.40
C GLU A 52 9.69 -8.46 11.07
N GLN A 53 9.95 -9.10 9.94
CA GLN A 53 9.41 -8.66 8.65
C GLN A 53 7.88 -8.62 8.69
N ALA A 54 7.24 -9.62 9.29
CA ALA A 54 5.79 -9.63 9.45
C ALA A 54 5.31 -8.50 10.38
N ALA A 55 6.05 -8.13 11.42
CA ALA A 55 5.73 -6.98 12.27
C ALA A 55 5.65 -5.69 11.46
N THR A 56 6.64 -5.47 10.59
CA THR A 56 6.65 -4.28 9.73
C THR A 56 5.51 -4.28 8.71
N HIS A 57 5.17 -5.44 8.12
CA HIS A 57 4.04 -5.56 7.21
C HIS A 57 2.68 -5.42 7.91
N MET A 58 2.54 -5.88 9.16
CA MET A 58 1.34 -5.62 9.98
C MET A 58 1.19 -4.14 10.28
N ALA A 59 2.27 -3.46 10.69
CA ALA A 59 2.30 -2.03 10.92
C ALA A 59 1.99 -1.23 9.64
N ASP A 60 2.47 -1.70 8.49
CA ASP A 60 2.18 -1.14 7.17
C ASP A 60 0.68 -1.27 6.83
N GLY A 61 0.09 -2.46 6.95
CA GLY A 61 -1.34 -2.70 6.74
C GLY A 61 -2.21 -1.85 7.69
N TYR A 62 -1.80 -1.72 8.96
CA TYR A 62 -2.43 -0.83 9.94
C TYR A 62 -2.42 0.63 9.44
N SER A 63 -1.26 1.10 8.99
CA SER A 63 -1.10 2.48 8.49
C SER A 63 -1.92 2.76 7.24
N ARG A 64 -1.86 1.90 6.22
CA ARG A 64 -2.60 2.08 4.97
C ARG A 64 -4.10 2.13 5.20
N SER A 65 -4.61 1.23 6.05
CA SER A 65 -6.06 1.14 6.30
C SER A 65 -6.61 2.28 7.15
N THR A 66 -5.82 2.82 8.08
CA THR A 66 -6.25 3.87 9.02
C THR A 66 -5.78 5.27 8.66
N GLY A 67 -4.65 5.40 7.97
CA GLY A 67 -3.93 6.66 7.78
C GLY A 67 -3.15 7.12 9.02
N LYS A 68 -3.04 6.29 10.05
CA LYS A 68 -2.27 6.56 11.28
C LYS A 68 -0.89 5.91 11.16
N THR A 69 0.08 6.41 11.92
CA THR A 69 1.43 5.83 11.97
C THR A 69 1.41 4.46 12.64
N GLY A 70 1.95 3.43 11.97
CA GLY A 70 2.19 2.11 12.55
C GLY A 70 3.45 2.10 13.40
N VAL A 71 3.50 1.24 14.41
CA VAL A 71 4.64 1.14 15.32
C VAL A 71 5.16 -0.29 15.37
N VAL A 72 6.47 -0.43 15.23
CA VAL A 72 7.21 -1.70 15.26
C VAL A 72 8.21 -1.65 16.41
N LEU A 73 8.38 -2.78 17.11
CA LEU A 73 9.37 -2.95 18.17
C LEU A 73 10.17 -4.22 17.90
N VAL A 74 11.47 -4.08 17.71
CA VAL A 74 12.40 -5.18 17.39
C VAL A 74 13.66 -5.08 18.25
N THR A 75 14.28 -6.22 18.54
CA THR A 75 15.58 -6.24 19.23
C THR A 75 16.72 -5.84 18.29
N SER A 76 17.93 -5.71 18.82
CA SER A 76 19.16 -5.46 18.06
C SER A 76 19.53 -6.63 17.14
N GLY A 77 20.54 -6.44 16.31
CA GLY A 77 21.10 -7.47 15.44
C GLY A 77 20.06 -8.07 14.49
N PRO A 78 19.77 -9.38 14.60
CA PRO A 78 18.86 -10.06 13.67
C PRO A 78 17.44 -9.52 13.71
N GLY A 79 16.95 -9.04 14.86
CA GLY A 79 15.63 -8.42 14.96
C GLY A 79 15.53 -7.13 14.15
N ALA A 80 16.56 -6.28 14.23
CA ALA A 80 16.68 -5.07 13.45
C ALA A 80 16.80 -5.38 11.94
N THR A 81 17.72 -6.28 11.55
CA THR A 81 17.96 -6.59 10.13
C THR A 81 16.77 -7.28 9.46
N ASN A 82 16.04 -8.17 10.17
CA ASN A 82 14.82 -8.79 9.67
C ASN A 82 13.70 -7.78 9.35
N SER A 83 13.73 -6.59 9.92
CA SER A 83 12.74 -5.54 9.66
C SER A 83 12.99 -4.73 8.37
N ILE A 84 14.18 -4.79 7.79
CA ILE A 84 14.65 -3.93 6.69
C ILE A 84 13.76 -4.01 5.45
N THR A 85 13.40 -5.20 5.01
CA THR A 85 12.50 -5.37 3.85
C THR A 85 11.17 -4.64 4.03
N GLY A 86 10.58 -4.72 5.22
CA GLY A 86 9.32 -4.04 5.50
C GLY A 86 9.48 -2.52 5.62
N ILE A 87 10.59 -2.04 6.16
CA ILE A 87 10.94 -0.61 6.21
C ILE A 87 11.07 -0.07 4.77
N ALA A 88 11.79 -0.78 3.90
CA ALA A 88 11.94 -0.41 2.49
C ALA A 88 10.59 -0.39 1.75
N THR A 89 9.71 -1.37 2.04
CA THR A 89 8.34 -1.42 1.51
C THR A 89 7.54 -0.16 1.90
N ALA A 90 7.57 0.20 3.17
CA ALA A 90 6.89 1.40 3.68
C ALA A 90 7.46 2.69 3.06
N TYR A 91 8.79 2.79 2.91
CA TYR A 91 9.44 3.93 2.28
C TYR A 91 9.04 4.12 0.83
N MET A 92 9.09 3.05 0.04
CA MET A 92 8.74 3.09 -1.39
C MET A 92 7.30 3.51 -1.65
N ASP A 93 6.37 3.14 -0.75
CA ASP A 93 4.94 3.45 -0.88
C ASP A 93 4.49 4.64 -0.03
N SER A 94 5.44 5.32 0.64
CA SER A 94 5.17 6.53 1.45
C SER A 94 4.22 6.24 2.62
N ILE A 95 4.49 5.18 3.38
CA ILE A 95 3.68 4.75 4.52
C ILE A 95 4.32 5.23 5.83
N PRO A 96 3.58 5.98 6.68
CA PRO A 96 4.11 6.44 7.95
C PRO A 96 4.27 5.28 8.93
N MET A 97 5.50 5.09 9.41
CA MET A 97 5.86 4.03 10.36
C MET A 97 6.95 4.53 11.31
N VAL A 98 6.90 4.14 12.57
CA VAL A 98 7.96 4.35 13.53
C VAL A 98 8.47 2.99 13.99
N ILE A 99 9.76 2.77 13.82
CA ILE A 99 10.44 1.54 14.20
C ILE A 99 11.29 1.82 15.43
N LEU A 100 11.01 1.13 16.52
CA LEU A 100 11.83 1.10 17.73
C LEU A 100 12.74 -0.12 17.62
N SER A 101 14.02 0.12 17.42
CA SER A 101 15.06 -0.89 17.37
C SER A 101 15.84 -0.88 18.67
N GLY A 102 16.03 -2.03 19.28
CA GLY A 102 16.98 -2.16 20.36
C GLY A 102 18.43 -2.02 19.86
N GLN A 103 19.33 -1.60 20.73
CA GLN A 103 20.75 -1.53 20.48
C GLN A 103 21.51 -2.04 21.72
N VAL A 104 22.72 -2.51 21.53
CA VAL A 104 23.65 -2.85 22.60
C VAL A 104 23.89 -1.64 23.53
N GLU A 105 24.50 -1.82 24.70
CA GLU A 105 24.84 -0.70 25.58
C GLU A 105 25.69 0.34 24.84
N SER A 106 25.48 1.63 25.12
CA SER A 106 26.12 2.74 24.42
C SER A 106 27.64 2.62 24.36
N LYS A 107 28.28 2.09 25.40
CA LYS A 107 29.74 1.89 25.47
C LYS A 107 30.26 0.75 24.59
N LEU A 108 29.36 -0.14 24.13
CA LEU A 108 29.72 -1.31 23.32
C LEU A 108 29.50 -1.06 21.82
N ILE A 109 28.88 0.05 21.44
CA ILE A 109 28.64 0.37 20.03
C ILE A 109 29.97 0.60 19.31
N GLY A 110 30.19 -0.16 18.23
CA GLY A 110 31.43 -0.12 17.44
C GLY A 110 32.52 -1.11 17.91
N TYR A 111 32.19 -2.01 18.85
CA TYR A 111 33.12 -3.02 19.36
C TYR A 111 32.75 -4.46 18.97
N ASP A 112 31.92 -4.63 17.93
CA ASP A 112 31.45 -5.95 17.46
C ASP A 112 30.78 -6.77 18.59
N ALA A 113 30.02 -6.11 19.44
CA ALA A 113 29.34 -6.75 20.55
C ALA A 113 28.26 -7.75 20.07
N PHE A 114 27.93 -8.74 20.91
CA PHE A 114 26.91 -9.74 20.56
C PHE A 114 25.58 -9.09 20.17
N GLN A 115 25.08 -9.44 18.99
CA GLN A 115 23.87 -8.86 18.37
C GLN A 115 23.95 -7.34 18.13
N GLU A 116 25.14 -6.78 17.99
CA GLU A 116 25.28 -5.42 17.50
C GLU A 116 24.94 -5.33 16.00
N CYS A 117 24.35 -4.25 15.60
CA CYS A 117 24.11 -3.91 14.19
C CYS A 117 24.02 -2.40 14.04
N ASP A 118 24.68 -1.84 13.03
CA ASP A 118 24.50 -0.42 12.65
C ASP A 118 23.16 -0.21 11.95
N MET A 119 22.10 -0.19 12.75
CA MET A 119 20.73 -0.01 12.24
C MET A 119 20.54 1.37 11.59
N LEU A 120 21.28 2.40 12.04
CA LEU A 120 21.24 3.73 11.41
C LEU A 120 21.80 3.69 10.01
N GLY A 121 22.99 3.14 9.84
CA GLY A 121 23.66 3.01 8.55
C GLY A 121 22.85 2.19 7.55
N ILE A 122 22.38 1.00 7.96
CA ILE A 122 21.59 0.10 7.09
C ILE A 122 20.27 0.75 6.67
N SER A 123 19.59 1.45 7.56
CA SER A 123 18.27 2.02 7.28
C SER A 123 18.33 3.39 6.59
N GLN A 124 19.44 4.09 6.63
CA GLN A 124 19.58 5.48 6.12
C GLN A 124 18.96 5.72 4.72
N PRO A 125 19.19 4.88 3.70
CA PRO A 125 18.64 5.09 2.36
C PRO A 125 17.14 4.81 2.22
N ILE A 126 16.54 4.15 3.20
CA ILE A 126 15.14 3.65 3.17
C ILE A 126 14.26 4.23 4.28
N VAL A 127 14.69 5.30 4.94
CA VAL A 127 13.92 6.02 5.96
C VAL A 127 13.88 7.51 5.69
N LYS A 128 12.94 8.21 6.30
CA LYS A 128 12.93 9.67 6.29
C LYS A 128 13.93 10.26 7.25
N HIS A 129 14.16 9.58 8.35
CA HIS A 129 15.12 9.94 9.37
C HIS A 129 15.39 8.76 10.31
N SER A 130 16.57 8.75 10.94
CA SER A 130 16.93 7.82 12.00
C SER A 130 17.48 8.60 13.21
N PHE A 131 17.26 8.06 14.40
CA PHE A 131 17.75 8.62 15.66
C PHE A 131 18.45 7.54 16.46
N LEU A 132 19.63 7.85 17.01
CA LEU A 132 20.24 7.14 18.13
C LEU A 132 19.93 7.90 19.42
N VAL A 133 19.31 7.26 20.38
CA VAL A 133 19.01 7.87 21.68
C VAL A 133 20.23 7.82 22.58
N GLN A 134 20.79 8.98 22.91
CA GLN A 134 22.00 9.07 23.74
C GLN A 134 21.72 9.43 25.21
N LYS A 135 20.55 9.99 25.50
CA LYS A 135 20.20 10.44 26.87
C LYS A 135 18.72 10.16 27.14
N ILE A 136 18.43 9.62 28.32
CA ILE A 136 17.06 9.30 28.76
C ILE A 136 16.10 10.50 28.65
N LYS A 137 16.55 11.72 28.96
CA LYS A 137 15.75 12.95 28.88
C LYS A 137 15.26 13.30 27.48
N ASP A 138 15.91 12.77 26.43
CA ASP A 138 15.60 13.09 25.04
C ASP A 138 14.52 12.17 24.44
N ILE A 139 14.23 11.04 25.09
CA ILE A 139 13.26 10.03 24.62
C ILE A 139 11.90 10.66 24.25
N PRO A 140 11.22 11.47 25.11
CA PRO A 140 9.91 12.02 24.79
C PRO A 140 9.93 12.92 23.54
N ASN A 141 11.01 13.71 23.40
CA ASN A 141 11.18 14.62 22.29
C ASN A 141 11.49 13.88 20.96
N ILE A 142 12.36 12.87 21.01
CA ILE A 142 12.71 12.04 19.85
C ILE A 142 11.48 11.29 19.36
N ILE A 143 10.72 10.64 20.25
CA ILE A 143 9.50 9.94 19.87
C ILE A 143 8.51 10.91 19.20
N GLN A 144 8.23 12.06 19.79
CA GLN A 144 7.32 13.04 19.21
C GLN A 144 7.80 13.53 17.84
N LYS A 145 9.10 13.83 17.68
CA LYS A 145 9.71 14.20 16.38
C LYS A 145 9.53 13.09 15.36
N SER A 146 9.75 11.84 15.74
CA SER A 146 9.63 10.69 14.85
C SER A 146 8.23 10.55 14.27
N PHE A 147 7.18 10.68 15.09
CA PHE A 147 5.79 10.65 14.60
C PHE A 147 5.48 11.84 13.69
N LEU A 148 5.97 13.03 14.04
CA LEU A 148 5.79 14.21 13.22
C LEU A 148 6.48 14.07 11.85
N ILE A 149 7.73 13.59 11.81
CA ILE A 149 8.49 13.36 10.58
C ILE A 149 7.82 12.26 9.74
N ALA A 150 7.46 11.13 10.36
CA ALA A 150 6.85 10.00 9.66
C ALA A 150 5.57 10.40 8.92
N SER A 151 4.72 11.23 9.53
CA SER A 151 3.40 11.60 9.00
C SER A 151 3.38 12.87 8.15
N SER A 152 4.41 13.70 8.18
CA SER A 152 4.44 15.01 7.53
C SER A 152 4.98 14.97 6.10
N GLY A 153 4.53 15.92 5.27
CA GLY A 153 4.96 16.00 3.87
C GLY A 153 4.61 14.72 3.12
N ARG A 154 5.55 14.15 2.36
CA ARG A 154 5.47 12.78 1.88
C ARG A 154 5.71 11.85 3.06
N PRO A 155 4.73 11.02 3.49
CA PRO A 155 4.91 10.13 4.63
C PRO A 155 6.01 9.09 4.40
N GLY A 156 6.50 8.48 5.48
CA GLY A 156 7.48 7.39 5.39
C GLY A 156 7.98 6.94 6.74
N PRO A 157 8.81 5.88 6.80
CA PRO A 157 9.33 5.32 8.03
C PRO A 157 10.40 6.21 8.69
N VAL A 158 10.45 6.09 10.02
CA VAL A 158 11.49 6.68 10.89
C VAL A 158 11.96 5.58 11.84
N VAL A 159 13.28 5.45 12.00
CA VAL A 159 13.90 4.51 12.95
C VAL A 159 14.36 5.25 14.18
N ILE A 160 14.17 4.63 15.35
CA ILE A 160 14.71 5.06 16.63
C ILE A 160 15.51 3.90 17.20
N ASP A 161 16.82 4.08 17.31
CA ASP A 161 17.73 3.10 17.90
C ASP A 161 17.90 3.39 19.39
N LEU A 162 17.67 2.39 20.24
CA LEU A 162 17.48 2.49 21.67
C LEU A 162 18.52 1.64 22.41
N PRO A 163 19.64 2.22 22.86
CA PRO A 163 20.64 1.52 23.64
C PRO A 163 20.09 0.98 24.96
N LYS A 164 20.51 -0.24 25.33
CA LYS A 164 20.01 -0.96 26.50
C LYS A 164 20.23 -0.21 27.81
N ASP A 165 21.39 0.39 28.00
CA ASP A 165 21.74 1.19 29.19
C ASP A 165 20.82 2.43 29.34
N ILE A 166 20.41 3.05 28.24
CA ILE A 166 19.45 4.16 28.24
C ILE A 166 18.05 3.69 28.62
N LEU A 167 17.66 2.47 28.22
CA LEU A 167 16.36 1.89 28.57
C LEU A 167 16.27 1.53 30.04
N SER A 168 17.36 1.04 30.63
CA SER A 168 17.48 0.66 32.04
C SER A 168 17.69 1.87 32.97
N ALA A 169 18.23 2.97 32.44
CA ALA A 169 18.53 4.15 33.23
C ALA A 169 17.28 4.73 33.90
N GLU A 170 17.43 5.23 35.15
CA GLU A 170 16.38 5.90 35.87
C GLU A 170 16.39 7.42 35.63
N ASN A 171 15.23 7.99 35.34
CA ASN A 171 15.08 9.43 35.20
C ASN A 171 14.76 10.08 36.55
N LYS A 172 15.75 10.72 37.17
CA LYS A 172 15.60 11.44 38.45
C LYS A 172 14.67 12.66 38.38
N LYS A 173 14.23 13.07 37.19
CA LYS A 173 13.31 14.20 36.95
C LYS A 173 11.91 13.71 36.64
N PRO A 174 10.85 14.50 36.91
CA PRO A 174 9.51 14.17 36.52
C PRO A 174 9.42 13.92 35.00
N TYR A 175 8.60 12.94 34.59
CA TYR A 175 8.29 12.78 33.18
C TYR A 175 7.47 13.97 32.68
N ILE A 176 8.02 14.71 31.74
CA ILE A 176 7.34 15.83 31.10
C ILE A 176 6.97 15.41 29.67
N ARG A 177 5.68 15.49 29.35
CA ARG A 177 5.21 15.30 27.99
C ARG A 177 5.81 16.40 27.10
N SER A 178 6.50 16.01 26.02
CA SER A 178 6.94 16.99 25.02
C SER A 178 5.70 17.54 24.27
N THR A 179 5.50 18.85 24.27
CA THR A 179 4.35 19.49 23.64
C THR A 179 4.72 20.38 22.45
N ASN A 180 5.92 20.96 22.48
CA ASN A 180 6.35 21.99 21.52
C ASN A 180 7.53 21.51 20.66
N VAL A 181 7.28 20.50 19.81
CA VAL A 181 8.30 20.04 18.88
C VAL A 181 8.07 20.68 17.53
N SER A 182 9.05 21.41 17.04
CA SER A 182 9.11 21.88 15.66
C SER A 182 10.24 21.16 14.92
N VAL A 183 9.96 20.80 13.66
CA VAL A 183 10.96 20.28 12.75
C VAL A 183 11.15 21.32 11.64
N LYS A 184 12.34 21.97 11.63
CA LYS A 184 12.64 23.09 10.72
C LYS A 184 12.45 22.72 9.24
N SER A 185 12.70 21.46 8.87
CA SER A 185 12.57 20.95 7.50
C SER A 185 11.12 20.71 7.06
N LEU A 186 10.15 20.71 7.98
CA LEU A 186 8.75 20.60 7.60
C LEU A 186 8.32 21.90 6.92
N HIS A 187 8.12 21.83 5.63
CA HIS A 187 7.71 22.98 4.83
C HIS A 187 6.40 23.54 5.39
N LYS A 188 6.48 24.76 5.95
CA LYS A 188 5.27 25.58 6.19
C LYS A 188 4.51 25.61 4.86
N ASN A 189 3.20 25.33 4.89
CA ASN A 189 2.33 25.38 3.73
C ASN A 189 2.58 26.66 2.93
N LYS A 190 3.34 26.55 1.83
CA LYS A 190 3.58 27.71 0.95
C LYS A 190 2.25 28.22 0.47
N LYS A 191 2.04 29.53 0.58
CA LYS A 191 0.81 30.18 0.05
C LYS A 191 0.63 29.77 -1.42
N ILE A 192 -0.48 29.11 -1.71
CA ILE A 192 -0.78 28.63 -3.06
C ILE A 192 -1.02 29.85 -3.96
N ASN A 193 -0.24 29.95 -5.03
CA ASN A 193 -0.32 31.07 -5.97
C ASN A 193 -1.63 31.00 -6.78
N ILE A 194 -2.52 31.96 -6.55
CA ILE A 194 -3.82 32.08 -7.23
C ILE A 194 -3.67 32.23 -8.75
N LYS A 195 -2.62 32.93 -9.23
CA LYS A 195 -2.36 33.06 -10.67
C LYS A 195 -2.11 31.68 -11.31
N LYS A 196 -1.41 30.76 -10.62
CA LYS A 196 -1.23 29.36 -11.10
C LYS A 196 -2.55 28.60 -11.14
N ILE A 197 -3.43 28.75 -10.16
CA ILE A 197 -4.76 28.12 -10.16
C ILE A 197 -5.58 28.60 -11.36
N LYS A 198 -5.63 29.92 -11.62
CA LYS A 198 -6.32 30.49 -12.79
C LYS A 198 -5.78 29.92 -14.11
N LYS A 199 -4.43 29.79 -14.23
CA LYS A 199 -3.78 29.20 -15.42
C LYS A 199 -4.19 27.73 -15.63
N ILE A 200 -4.20 26.93 -14.55
CA ILE A 200 -4.62 25.52 -14.59
C ILE A 200 -6.07 25.41 -15.04
N ILE A 201 -6.98 26.17 -14.45
CA ILE A 201 -8.41 26.14 -14.79
C ILE A 201 -8.62 26.53 -16.26
N LYS A 202 -7.92 27.57 -16.75
CA LYS A 202 -7.98 27.96 -18.17
C LYS A 202 -7.58 26.79 -19.08
N LYS A 203 -6.47 26.09 -18.75
CA LYS A 203 -6.00 24.92 -19.53
C LYS A 203 -6.99 23.76 -19.48
N ILE A 204 -7.56 23.44 -18.31
CA ILE A 204 -8.55 22.37 -18.17
C ILE A 204 -9.81 22.68 -19.00
N ILE A 205 -10.26 23.94 -19.03
CA ILE A 205 -11.44 24.36 -19.81
C ILE A 205 -11.17 24.29 -21.31
N GLN A 206 -9.97 24.63 -21.75
CA GLN A 206 -9.58 24.62 -23.17
C GLN A 206 -9.31 23.23 -23.73
N ALA A 207 -8.97 22.26 -22.88
CA ALA A 207 -8.64 20.90 -23.31
C ALA A 207 -9.84 20.20 -23.96
N LYS A 208 -9.61 19.53 -25.08
CA LYS A 208 -10.62 18.76 -25.83
C LYS A 208 -10.66 17.29 -25.41
N LYS A 209 -9.52 16.75 -24.92
CA LYS A 209 -9.33 15.36 -24.51
C LYS A 209 -8.68 15.26 -23.12
N PRO A 210 -9.21 15.98 -22.08
CA PRO A 210 -8.59 15.96 -20.76
C PRO A 210 -8.78 14.63 -20.07
N ILE A 211 -7.80 14.26 -19.21
CA ILE A 211 -7.89 13.12 -18.30
C ILE A 211 -7.34 13.49 -16.92
N ILE A 212 -7.95 12.98 -15.86
CA ILE A 212 -7.45 13.05 -14.50
C ILE A 212 -6.70 11.73 -14.21
N TYR A 213 -5.43 11.84 -13.83
CA TYR A 213 -4.61 10.72 -13.43
C TYR A 213 -4.30 10.82 -11.93
N ILE A 214 -4.74 9.82 -11.15
CA ILE A 214 -4.57 9.80 -9.70
C ILE A 214 -3.60 8.73 -9.23
N GLY A 215 -2.84 9.06 -8.20
CA GLY A 215 -1.96 8.13 -7.49
C GLY A 215 -2.30 7.99 -6.01
N GLY A 216 -1.40 7.34 -5.26
CA GLY A 216 -1.53 7.15 -3.81
C GLY A 216 -1.66 8.46 -3.04
N GLY A 217 -1.15 9.58 -3.57
CA GLY A 217 -1.26 10.89 -2.93
C GLY A 217 -2.69 11.35 -2.68
N ILE A 218 -3.67 10.94 -3.51
CA ILE A 218 -5.10 11.20 -3.27
C ILE A 218 -5.58 10.52 -1.98
N ILE A 219 -5.10 9.30 -1.73
CA ILE A 219 -5.46 8.51 -0.55
C ILE A 219 -4.77 9.06 0.70
N HIS A 220 -3.46 9.36 0.60
CA HIS A 220 -2.68 9.91 1.72
C HIS A 220 -3.18 11.28 2.18
N SER A 221 -3.55 12.15 1.24
CA SER A 221 -4.11 13.48 1.55
C SER A 221 -5.58 13.48 1.97
N ASN A 222 -6.25 12.31 1.98
CA ASN A 222 -7.69 12.18 2.24
C ASN A 222 -8.54 13.12 1.35
N SER A 223 -8.22 13.21 0.04
CA SER A 223 -8.83 14.15 -0.91
C SER A 223 -9.78 13.49 -1.93
N SER A 224 -10.16 12.23 -1.72
CA SER A 224 -11.05 11.48 -2.63
C SER A 224 -12.42 12.13 -2.81
N LYS A 225 -12.97 12.77 -1.76
CA LYS A 225 -14.24 13.52 -1.83
C LYS A 225 -14.11 14.75 -2.73
N GLU A 226 -13.08 15.54 -2.53
CA GLU A 226 -12.78 16.73 -3.33
C GLU A 226 -12.49 16.35 -4.79
N LEU A 227 -11.76 15.25 -5.01
CA LEU A 227 -11.52 14.71 -6.35
C LEU A 227 -12.83 14.37 -7.06
N LYS A 228 -13.75 13.66 -6.38
CA LYS A 228 -15.04 13.27 -6.96
C LYS A 228 -15.85 14.52 -7.39
N ILE A 229 -16.00 15.49 -6.50
CA ILE A 229 -16.68 16.75 -6.80
C ILE A 229 -16.05 17.47 -8.01
N PHE A 230 -14.71 17.52 -8.06
CA PHE A 230 -13.98 18.15 -9.15
C PHE A 230 -14.19 17.43 -10.48
N ALA A 231 -14.08 16.10 -10.51
CA ALA A 231 -14.25 15.28 -11.70
C ALA A 231 -15.70 15.36 -12.24
N GLU A 232 -16.69 15.23 -11.35
CA GLU A 232 -18.12 15.31 -11.72
C GLU A 232 -18.49 16.68 -12.29
N LYS A 233 -18.02 17.77 -11.65
CA LYS A 233 -18.29 19.14 -12.13
C LYS A 233 -17.77 19.40 -13.54
N LEU A 234 -16.63 18.81 -13.89
CA LEU A 234 -15.98 19.01 -15.20
C LEU A 234 -16.25 17.87 -16.18
N LYS A 235 -16.91 16.80 -15.76
CA LYS A 235 -17.20 15.59 -16.54
C LYS A 235 -15.98 14.94 -17.20
N ILE A 236 -14.81 15.09 -16.56
CA ILE A 236 -13.53 14.57 -17.06
C ILE A 236 -13.36 13.11 -16.65
N PRO A 237 -12.90 12.21 -17.53
CA PRO A 237 -12.57 10.83 -17.18
C PRO A 237 -11.43 10.76 -16.17
N VAL A 238 -11.49 9.76 -15.28
CA VAL A 238 -10.52 9.52 -14.21
C VAL A 238 -9.88 8.17 -14.40
N THR A 239 -8.56 8.11 -14.30
CA THR A 239 -7.79 6.88 -14.27
C THR A 239 -6.83 6.89 -13.09
N SER A 240 -6.36 5.71 -12.66
CA SER A 240 -5.50 5.57 -11.48
C SER A 240 -4.25 4.75 -11.75
N SER A 241 -3.19 5.03 -10.99
CA SER A 241 -2.11 4.06 -10.79
C SER A 241 -2.59 2.90 -9.92
N LEU A 242 -1.79 1.83 -9.80
CA LEU A 242 -2.04 0.73 -8.86
C LEU A 242 -2.33 1.25 -7.45
N MET A 243 -1.52 2.19 -6.95
CA MET A 243 -1.67 2.76 -5.61
C MET A 243 -2.82 3.76 -5.49
N GLY A 244 -3.41 4.19 -6.60
CA GLY A 244 -4.56 5.11 -6.63
C GLY A 244 -5.93 4.41 -6.61
N LEU A 245 -5.98 3.08 -6.72
CA LEU A 245 -7.22 2.31 -6.74
C LEU A 245 -8.04 2.57 -5.47
N GLY A 246 -9.35 2.78 -5.64
CA GLY A 246 -10.27 3.20 -4.57
C GLY A 246 -10.22 4.70 -4.24
N GLY A 247 -9.24 5.46 -4.73
CA GLY A 247 -9.20 6.92 -4.59
C GLY A 247 -10.34 7.63 -5.35
N PHE A 248 -10.88 6.96 -6.36
CA PHE A 248 -12.11 7.31 -7.06
C PHE A 248 -12.99 6.05 -7.16
N PRO A 249 -14.33 6.13 -6.96
CA PRO A 249 -15.18 4.94 -6.90
C PRO A 249 -15.10 4.09 -8.17
N GLY A 250 -14.95 2.76 -7.99
CA GLY A 250 -14.74 1.81 -9.08
C GLY A 250 -15.92 1.67 -10.05
N THR A 251 -17.14 1.82 -9.53
CA THR A 251 -18.39 1.76 -10.35
C THR A 251 -18.75 3.08 -11.01
N HIS A 252 -18.04 4.18 -10.70
CA HIS A 252 -18.39 5.49 -11.25
C HIS A 252 -18.20 5.55 -12.76
N LYS A 253 -19.17 6.12 -13.50
CA LYS A 253 -19.16 6.18 -14.98
C LYS A 253 -17.92 6.85 -15.58
N GLN A 254 -17.29 7.77 -14.85
CA GLN A 254 -16.07 8.47 -15.27
C GLN A 254 -14.80 7.66 -14.96
N ASN A 255 -14.87 6.54 -14.24
CA ASN A 255 -13.71 5.71 -13.93
C ASN A 255 -13.32 4.85 -15.14
N LEU A 256 -12.08 4.99 -15.59
CA LEU A 256 -11.51 4.15 -16.66
C LEU A 256 -10.74 2.94 -16.12
N GLY A 257 -10.44 2.91 -14.83
CA GLY A 257 -9.65 1.88 -14.17
C GLY A 257 -8.16 2.23 -14.09
N MET A 258 -7.34 1.21 -13.85
CA MET A 258 -5.89 1.31 -13.66
C MET A 258 -5.16 1.45 -14.99
N ILE A 259 -4.13 2.32 -15.03
CA ILE A 259 -3.16 2.41 -16.14
C ILE A 259 -1.88 1.63 -15.85
N GLY A 260 -1.04 1.52 -16.84
CA GLY A 260 0.33 1.02 -16.76
C GLY A 260 0.52 -0.32 -17.46
N MET A 261 1.60 -1.03 -17.11
CA MET A 261 2.02 -2.27 -17.78
C MET A 261 0.89 -3.29 -17.90
N HIS A 262 0.14 -3.51 -16.83
CA HIS A 262 -1.06 -4.35 -16.80
C HIS A 262 -2.33 -3.51 -16.62
N GLY A 263 -2.36 -2.29 -17.18
CA GLY A 263 -3.52 -1.41 -17.11
C GLY A 263 -4.67 -1.85 -18.01
N LYS A 264 -5.87 -1.36 -17.73
CA LYS A 264 -7.01 -1.56 -18.62
C LYS A 264 -6.78 -0.88 -19.96
N TYR A 265 -7.15 -1.54 -21.05
CA TYR A 265 -7.03 -0.99 -22.40
C TYR A 265 -7.59 0.42 -22.51
N THR A 266 -8.84 0.62 -22.09
CA THR A 266 -9.49 1.94 -22.11
C THR A 266 -8.74 3.01 -21.34
N ALA A 267 -8.13 2.65 -20.20
CA ALA A 267 -7.37 3.59 -19.38
C ALA A 267 -6.06 3.99 -20.06
N ASN A 268 -5.33 3.02 -20.63
CA ASN A 268 -4.07 3.28 -21.35
C ASN A 268 -4.31 4.08 -22.63
N MET A 269 -5.34 3.74 -23.41
CA MET A 269 -5.74 4.50 -24.60
C MET A 269 -6.16 5.93 -24.24
N GLY A 270 -6.96 6.08 -23.17
CA GLY A 270 -7.39 7.38 -22.67
C GLY A 270 -6.20 8.27 -22.27
N MET A 271 -5.19 7.69 -21.62
CA MET A 271 -3.95 8.43 -21.29
C MET A 271 -3.17 8.82 -22.54
N HIS A 272 -2.94 7.85 -23.45
CA HIS A 272 -2.10 8.07 -24.64
C HIS A 272 -2.62 9.17 -25.55
N TYR A 273 -3.93 9.18 -25.80
CA TYR A 273 -4.57 10.12 -26.73
C TYR A 273 -5.12 11.40 -26.07
N SER A 274 -4.85 11.60 -24.77
CA SER A 274 -5.23 12.83 -24.08
C SER A 274 -4.42 14.03 -24.58
N ASP A 275 -5.03 15.23 -24.55
CA ASP A 275 -4.34 16.50 -24.80
C ASP A 275 -3.94 17.21 -23.50
N LEU A 276 -4.52 16.76 -22.37
CA LEU A 276 -4.20 17.28 -21.05
C LEU A 276 -4.32 16.19 -20.00
N ILE A 277 -3.23 15.97 -19.25
CA ILE A 277 -3.17 15.09 -18.08
C ILE A 277 -3.14 15.97 -16.83
N PHE A 278 -4.16 15.81 -15.97
CA PHE A 278 -4.19 16.41 -14.65
C PHE A 278 -3.75 15.38 -13.61
N ALA A 279 -2.46 15.37 -13.31
CA ALA A 279 -1.78 14.38 -12.49
C ALA A 279 -1.79 14.78 -11.01
N LEU A 280 -2.41 13.95 -10.15
CA LEU A 280 -2.69 14.24 -8.75
C LEU A 280 -2.05 13.20 -7.84
N GLY A 281 -0.95 13.58 -7.16
CA GLY A 281 -0.25 12.71 -6.24
C GLY A 281 0.30 11.44 -6.88
N VAL A 282 0.96 11.61 -8.04
CA VAL A 282 1.57 10.54 -8.84
C VAL A 282 3.05 10.82 -9.05
N ARG A 283 3.87 9.78 -9.10
CA ARG A 283 5.32 9.91 -9.30
C ARG A 283 5.81 9.45 -10.68
N PHE A 284 4.91 9.01 -11.56
CA PHE A 284 5.23 8.56 -12.91
C PHE A 284 6.33 7.48 -12.93
N ASP A 285 6.13 6.39 -12.18
CA ASP A 285 7.07 5.28 -12.14
C ASP A 285 7.12 4.50 -13.46
N ASP A 286 8.14 3.65 -13.61
CA ASP A 286 8.42 2.89 -14.83
C ASP A 286 7.29 1.91 -15.19
N ARG A 287 6.58 1.36 -14.19
CA ARG A 287 5.44 0.45 -14.41
C ARG A 287 4.24 1.15 -15.03
N THR A 288 4.17 2.47 -14.90
CA THR A 288 3.12 3.29 -15.51
C THR A 288 3.57 3.99 -16.78
N THR A 289 4.84 4.38 -16.89
CA THR A 289 5.34 5.16 -18.04
C THR A 289 5.94 4.31 -19.15
N ASN A 290 6.49 3.13 -18.83
CA ASN A 290 7.22 2.27 -19.77
C ASN A 290 8.30 3.07 -20.52
N ASN A 291 8.10 3.41 -21.80
CA ASN A 291 8.99 4.27 -22.57
C ASN A 291 8.62 5.75 -22.37
N THR A 292 9.48 6.49 -21.65
CA THR A 292 9.22 7.91 -21.33
C THR A 292 9.15 8.82 -22.56
N LYS A 293 9.85 8.48 -23.66
CA LYS A 293 9.80 9.22 -24.93
C LYS A 293 8.47 9.06 -25.66
N LYS A 294 7.84 7.89 -25.51
CA LYS A 294 6.53 7.57 -26.12
C LYS A 294 5.35 7.80 -25.18
N TYR A 295 5.60 8.27 -23.95
CA TYR A 295 4.55 8.46 -22.94
C TYR A 295 3.70 9.69 -23.25
N CYS A 296 2.45 9.49 -23.65
CA CYS A 296 1.43 10.52 -23.86
C CYS A 296 1.97 11.76 -24.62
N PRO A 297 2.52 11.60 -25.84
CA PRO A 297 3.34 12.63 -26.50
C PRO A 297 2.60 13.92 -26.83
N SER A 298 1.28 13.88 -26.96
CA SER A 298 0.44 15.06 -27.26
C SER A 298 -0.08 15.79 -26.03
N SER A 299 0.25 15.32 -24.82
CA SER A 299 -0.37 15.80 -23.60
C SER A 299 0.37 16.96 -22.95
N THR A 300 -0.36 18.00 -22.57
CA THR A 300 0.10 18.97 -21.57
C THR A 300 -0.06 18.35 -20.18
N ILE A 301 1.02 18.23 -19.41
CA ILE A 301 0.98 17.64 -18.07
C ILE A 301 0.95 18.70 -16.99
N ILE A 302 -0.07 18.66 -16.16
CA ILE A 302 -0.21 19.47 -14.93
C ILE A 302 -0.04 18.51 -13.76
N GLN A 303 0.97 18.74 -12.92
CA GLN A 303 1.25 17.86 -11.77
C GLN A 303 1.08 18.62 -10.46
N ILE A 304 0.34 18.02 -9.54
CA ILE A 304 0.21 18.47 -8.16
C ILE A 304 0.72 17.37 -7.24
N ASP A 305 1.73 17.69 -6.46
CA ASP A 305 2.31 16.78 -5.48
C ASP A 305 2.77 17.54 -4.24
N ILE A 306 2.82 16.86 -3.10
CA ILE A 306 3.36 17.41 -1.86
C ILE A 306 4.89 17.39 -1.85
N ASP A 307 5.48 16.42 -2.56
CA ASP A 307 6.91 16.20 -2.65
C ASP A 307 7.52 16.91 -3.86
N PRO A 308 8.35 17.95 -3.66
CA PRO A 308 9.00 18.66 -4.75
C PRO A 308 9.93 17.77 -5.58
N THR A 309 10.47 16.70 -4.99
CA THR A 309 11.41 15.79 -5.68
C THR A 309 10.72 14.86 -6.67
N SER A 310 9.42 14.64 -6.52
CA SER A 310 8.58 13.87 -7.46
C SER A 310 8.19 14.66 -8.71
N ILE A 311 8.31 16.00 -8.67
CA ILE A 311 7.90 16.85 -9.79
C ILE A 311 8.96 16.83 -10.91
N SER A 312 8.54 16.48 -12.12
CA SER A 312 9.40 16.38 -13.30
C SER A 312 10.58 15.39 -13.15
N LYS A 313 10.48 14.43 -12.23
CA LYS A 313 11.53 13.44 -12.00
C LYS A 313 11.68 12.48 -13.19
N THR A 314 10.58 11.94 -13.68
CA THR A 314 10.55 10.94 -14.76
C THR A 314 9.98 11.55 -16.04
N ILE A 315 8.86 12.27 -15.93
CA ILE A 315 8.14 12.89 -17.04
C ILE A 315 8.14 14.40 -16.87
N LYS A 316 8.49 15.15 -17.93
CA LYS A 316 8.48 16.62 -17.92
C LYS A 316 7.10 17.17 -17.63
N THR A 317 7.00 17.99 -16.58
CA THR A 317 5.75 18.64 -16.17
C THR A 317 5.69 20.05 -16.71
N HIS A 318 4.58 20.42 -17.37
CA HIS A 318 4.37 21.74 -17.96
C HIS A 318 3.91 22.77 -16.94
N ILE A 319 3.05 22.36 -16.00
CA ILE A 319 2.57 23.24 -14.91
C ILE A 319 2.63 22.46 -13.61
N LYS A 320 3.38 23.00 -12.64
CA LYS A 320 3.59 22.36 -11.33
C LYS A 320 3.02 23.17 -10.18
N ILE A 321 2.37 22.46 -9.23
CA ILE A 321 2.02 23.00 -7.90
C ILE A 321 2.54 22.02 -6.83
N ILE A 322 3.34 22.55 -5.90
CA ILE A 322 3.79 21.81 -4.72
C ILE A 322 2.87 22.17 -3.56
N GLY A 323 2.26 21.15 -2.94
CA GLY A 323 1.41 21.34 -1.77
C GLY A 323 0.39 20.21 -1.56
N ASP A 324 -0.36 20.33 -0.47
CA ASP A 324 -1.39 19.37 -0.07
C ASP A 324 -2.55 19.34 -1.07
N LEU A 325 -2.86 18.16 -1.59
CA LEU A 325 -3.88 17.95 -2.63
C LEU A 325 -5.27 18.36 -2.17
N LYS A 326 -5.66 18.06 -0.93
CA LYS A 326 -6.98 18.39 -0.41
C LYS A 326 -7.18 19.90 -0.38
N THR A 327 -6.18 20.62 0.10
CA THR A 327 -6.19 22.09 0.16
C THR A 327 -6.24 22.71 -1.23
N ILE A 328 -5.47 22.18 -2.18
CA ILE A 328 -5.41 22.68 -3.56
C ILE A 328 -6.74 22.41 -4.28
N LEU A 329 -7.26 21.19 -4.20
CA LEU A 329 -8.54 20.84 -4.83
C LEU A 329 -9.70 21.69 -4.28
N LYS A 330 -9.77 21.89 -2.96
CA LYS A 330 -10.77 22.82 -2.36
C LYS A 330 -10.69 24.23 -2.95
N LYS A 331 -9.48 24.78 -3.13
CA LYS A 331 -9.30 26.11 -3.74
C LYS A 331 -9.71 26.12 -5.22
N ILE A 332 -9.37 25.08 -5.98
CA ILE A 332 -9.79 24.94 -7.38
C ILE A 332 -11.32 24.88 -7.48
N ILE A 333 -11.97 24.04 -6.66
CA ILE A 333 -13.44 23.91 -6.63
C ILE A 333 -14.10 25.25 -6.26
N LYS A 334 -13.58 25.93 -5.22
CA LYS A 334 -14.10 27.26 -4.82
C LYS A 334 -14.01 28.27 -5.96
N PHE A 335 -12.92 28.26 -6.72
CA PHE A 335 -12.76 29.14 -7.88
C PHE A 335 -13.72 28.76 -9.01
N LEU A 336 -13.88 27.45 -9.31
CA LEU A 336 -14.84 26.96 -10.32
C LEU A 336 -16.29 27.32 -9.96
N ASN A 337 -16.64 27.38 -8.67
CA ASN A 337 -17.97 27.76 -8.22
C ASN A 337 -18.23 29.26 -8.40
N LYS A 338 -17.18 30.10 -8.28
CA LYS A 338 -17.30 31.55 -8.50
C LYS A 338 -17.39 31.94 -9.98
N THR A 339 -16.81 31.12 -10.86
CA THR A 339 -16.95 31.33 -12.30
C THR A 339 -18.32 30.83 -12.72
N LYS A 340 -19.28 31.73 -12.99
CA LYS A 340 -20.64 31.41 -13.48
C LYS A 340 -20.65 30.69 -14.85
N LYS A 341 -19.51 30.35 -15.42
CA LYS A 341 -19.38 29.66 -16.71
C LYS A 341 -19.87 28.21 -16.57
N LYS A 342 -20.97 27.91 -17.25
CA LYS A 342 -21.38 26.54 -17.55
C LYS A 342 -20.31 25.92 -18.44
N PHE A 343 -19.86 24.72 -18.09
CA PHE A 343 -18.94 23.96 -18.96
C PHE A 343 -19.81 23.19 -19.96
N PRO A 344 -19.77 23.51 -21.26
CA PRO A 344 -20.63 22.85 -22.25
C PRO A 344 -20.31 21.37 -22.28
N GLU A 345 -21.29 20.49 -22.11
CA GLU A 345 -21.14 19.03 -22.20
C GLU A 345 -20.66 18.62 -23.59
N GLU A 346 -21.13 19.30 -24.63
CA GLU A 346 -20.75 19.14 -26.04
C GLU A 346 -19.22 19.13 -26.24
N ARG A 347 -18.46 19.93 -25.46
CA ARG A 347 -16.99 19.98 -25.54
C ARG A 347 -16.32 18.62 -25.43
N LEU A 348 -16.82 17.74 -24.55
CA LEU A 348 -16.25 16.43 -24.27
C LEU A 348 -16.99 15.29 -24.94
N LYS A 349 -18.07 15.57 -25.69
CA LYS A 349 -18.89 14.54 -26.33
C LYS A 349 -18.08 13.64 -27.28
N LYS A 350 -17.28 14.23 -28.17
CA LYS A 350 -16.39 13.46 -29.07
C LYS A 350 -15.38 12.62 -28.30
N TRP A 351 -14.84 13.16 -27.20
CA TRP A 351 -13.88 12.44 -26.35
C TRP A 351 -14.53 11.26 -25.64
N TRP A 352 -15.69 11.44 -25.04
CA TRP A 352 -16.45 10.37 -24.41
C TRP A 352 -16.92 9.31 -25.40
N ASN A 353 -17.31 9.69 -26.61
CA ASN A 353 -17.66 8.73 -27.66
C ASN A 353 -16.45 7.83 -27.96
N LYS A 354 -15.26 8.39 -28.12
CA LYS A 354 -14.03 7.62 -28.36
C LYS A 354 -13.69 6.70 -27.20
N ILE A 355 -13.81 7.18 -25.97
CA ILE A 355 -13.61 6.35 -24.76
C ILE A 355 -14.63 5.21 -24.71
N ASN A 356 -15.89 5.46 -25.06
CA ASN A 356 -16.94 4.45 -25.07
C ASN A 356 -16.74 3.39 -26.17
N GLU A 357 -16.15 3.76 -27.31
CA GLU A 357 -15.69 2.79 -28.31
C GLU A 357 -14.65 1.84 -27.71
N TRP A 358 -13.62 2.37 -27.04
CA TRP A 358 -12.61 1.55 -26.38
C TRP A 358 -13.18 0.67 -25.26
N LYS A 359 -14.21 1.11 -24.54
CA LYS A 359 -14.89 0.29 -23.52
C LYS A 359 -15.60 -0.93 -24.11
N LYS A 360 -16.06 -0.85 -25.35
CA LYS A 360 -16.75 -1.96 -26.04
C LYS A 360 -15.80 -3.05 -26.54
N VAL A 361 -14.50 -2.72 -26.66
CA VAL A 361 -13.50 -3.68 -27.14
C VAL A 361 -13.33 -4.79 -26.10
N ASN A 362 -13.73 -5.98 -26.44
CA ASN A 362 -13.58 -7.18 -25.62
C ASN A 362 -12.56 -8.12 -26.27
N PHE A 363 -11.35 -8.14 -25.71
CA PHE A 363 -10.26 -9.01 -26.21
C PHE A 363 -10.35 -10.44 -25.68
N PHE A 364 -11.21 -10.70 -24.71
CA PHE A 364 -11.30 -11.98 -24.02
C PHE A 364 -12.72 -12.51 -24.11
N LYS A 365 -12.96 -13.44 -25.04
CA LYS A 365 -14.15 -14.29 -24.98
C LYS A 365 -13.98 -15.23 -23.78
N GLU A 366 -14.81 -15.08 -22.76
CA GLU A 366 -14.85 -16.03 -21.64
C GLU A 366 -15.41 -17.35 -22.19
N ASN A 367 -14.55 -18.36 -22.34
CA ASN A 367 -15.04 -19.71 -22.62
C ASN A 367 -15.55 -20.31 -21.30
N ASN A 368 -16.85 -20.27 -21.08
CA ASN A 368 -17.50 -20.76 -19.87
C ASN A 368 -17.53 -22.30 -19.77
N GLN A 369 -17.04 -23.01 -20.78
CA GLN A 369 -17.03 -24.49 -20.84
C GLN A 369 -15.69 -25.10 -20.34
N SER A 370 -14.74 -24.30 -19.89
CA SER A 370 -13.47 -24.82 -19.36
C SER A 370 -13.67 -25.46 -17.99
N ASP A 371 -13.14 -26.66 -17.79
CA ASP A 371 -13.08 -27.34 -16.48
C ASP A 371 -11.99 -26.76 -15.55
N ILE A 372 -11.23 -25.80 -16.04
CA ILE A 372 -10.13 -25.18 -15.30
C ILE A 372 -10.54 -23.77 -14.85
N ILE A 373 -10.36 -23.47 -13.55
CA ILE A 373 -10.65 -22.16 -12.98
C ILE A 373 -9.66 -21.11 -13.48
N LYS A 374 -10.15 -20.04 -14.09
CA LYS A 374 -9.30 -18.90 -14.44
C LYS A 374 -9.15 -17.94 -13.25
N PRO A 375 -7.93 -17.40 -12.96
CA PRO A 375 -7.71 -16.50 -11.84
C PRO A 375 -8.67 -15.31 -11.79
N GLN A 376 -8.97 -14.70 -12.93
CA GLN A 376 -9.91 -13.58 -13.03
C GLN A 376 -11.36 -13.95 -12.66
N GLN A 377 -11.78 -15.19 -12.84
CA GLN A 377 -13.12 -15.64 -12.43
C GLN A 377 -13.25 -15.61 -10.91
N VAL A 378 -12.21 -16.07 -10.17
CA VAL A 378 -12.17 -16.02 -8.72
C VAL A 378 -12.36 -14.59 -8.22
N ILE A 379 -11.58 -13.66 -8.76
CA ILE A 379 -11.61 -12.25 -8.34
C ILE A 379 -12.95 -11.58 -8.70
N LYS A 380 -13.50 -11.83 -9.89
CA LYS A 380 -14.81 -11.30 -10.31
C LYS A 380 -15.94 -11.79 -9.40
N ILE A 381 -15.93 -13.09 -9.04
CA ILE A 381 -16.93 -13.66 -8.14
C ILE A 381 -16.79 -13.06 -6.73
N LEU A 382 -15.58 -12.96 -6.19
CA LEU A 382 -15.34 -12.32 -4.90
C LEU A 382 -15.80 -10.85 -4.91
N SER A 383 -15.48 -10.10 -5.95
CA SER A 383 -15.91 -8.70 -6.08
C SER A 383 -17.44 -8.57 -6.03
N LYS A 384 -18.16 -9.47 -6.75
CA LYS A 384 -19.63 -9.51 -6.72
C LYS A 384 -20.17 -9.90 -5.35
N LEU A 385 -19.61 -10.92 -4.69
CA LEU A 385 -20.08 -11.40 -3.39
C LEU A 385 -19.83 -10.41 -2.25
N THR A 386 -18.80 -9.57 -2.37
CA THR A 386 -18.41 -8.59 -1.34
C THR A 386 -18.95 -7.18 -1.61
N TYR A 387 -19.54 -6.96 -2.79
CA TYR A 387 -20.08 -5.65 -3.22
C TYR A 387 -19.08 -4.49 -3.04
N GLY A 388 -17.79 -4.73 -3.20
CA GLY A 388 -16.74 -3.72 -3.02
C GLY A 388 -16.63 -3.15 -1.59
N LYS A 389 -17.17 -3.83 -0.58
CA LYS A 389 -17.22 -3.33 0.81
C LYS A 389 -16.07 -3.80 1.70
N PHE A 390 -15.29 -4.79 1.23
CA PHE A 390 -14.24 -5.42 2.02
C PHE A 390 -12.89 -4.72 1.83
N TYR A 391 -12.02 -4.85 2.81
CA TYR A 391 -10.62 -4.51 2.68
C TYR A 391 -9.89 -5.67 2.02
N ILE A 392 -9.14 -5.36 0.98
CA ILE A 392 -8.40 -6.36 0.22
C ILE A 392 -6.91 -6.08 0.38
N THR A 393 -6.20 -7.02 0.97
CA THR A 393 -4.74 -7.04 0.90
C THR A 393 -4.29 -7.97 -0.22
N SER A 394 -3.18 -7.70 -0.83
CA SER A 394 -2.63 -8.60 -1.84
C SER A 394 -1.14 -8.79 -1.64
N ASP A 395 -0.72 -10.01 -1.80
CA ASP A 395 0.66 -10.33 -2.09
C ASP A 395 1.07 -9.91 -3.49
N VAL A 396 2.33 -10.11 -3.85
CA VAL A 396 2.90 -9.66 -5.12
C VAL A 396 3.06 -10.82 -6.11
N GLY A 397 2.52 -10.62 -7.32
CA GLY A 397 2.52 -11.60 -8.39
C GLY A 397 1.35 -11.41 -9.36
N GLN A 398 1.05 -12.45 -10.15
CA GLN A 398 -0.12 -12.42 -11.05
C GLN A 398 -1.43 -12.19 -10.32
N HIS A 399 -1.59 -12.77 -9.12
CA HIS A 399 -2.76 -12.61 -8.25
C HIS A 399 -3.01 -11.14 -7.87
N GLN A 400 -1.95 -10.35 -7.65
CA GLN A 400 -2.04 -8.90 -7.42
C GLN A 400 -2.63 -8.19 -8.64
N MET A 401 -2.11 -8.49 -9.83
CA MET A 401 -2.56 -7.84 -11.06
C MET A 401 -3.99 -8.26 -11.43
N PHE A 402 -4.34 -9.54 -11.30
CA PHE A 402 -5.73 -9.99 -11.47
C PHE A 402 -6.68 -9.28 -10.52
N THR A 403 -6.26 -9.09 -9.25
CA THR A 403 -7.06 -8.38 -8.25
C THR A 403 -7.23 -6.91 -8.62
N ALA A 404 -6.15 -6.23 -8.97
CA ALA A 404 -6.17 -4.82 -9.38
C ALA A 404 -7.05 -4.55 -10.61
N LEU A 405 -7.11 -5.51 -11.55
CA LEU A 405 -7.89 -5.40 -12.78
C LEU A 405 -9.38 -5.74 -12.60
N HIS A 406 -9.71 -6.69 -11.73
CA HIS A 406 -11.03 -7.31 -11.71
C HIS A 406 -11.82 -7.13 -10.42
N TYR A 407 -11.18 -6.71 -9.31
CA TYR A 407 -11.90 -6.32 -8.11
C TYR A 407 -12.32 -4.84 -8.18
N ILE A 408 -13.53 -4.53 -7.72
CA ILE A 408 -14.08 -3.17 -7.72
C ILE A 408 -13.82 -2.53 -6.36
N PHE A 409 -13.02 -1.47 -6.33
CA PHE A 409 -12.72 -0.69 -5.13
C PHE A 409 -13.57 0.57 -5.09
N GLU A 410 -14.47 0.69 -4.11
CA GLU A 410 -15.40 1.82 -4.00
C GLU A 410 -14.91 2.95 -3.11
N LYS A 411 -13.98 2.64 -2.18
CA LYS A 411 -13.53 3.58 -1.16
C LYS A 411 -12.00 3.62 -1.08
N PRO A 412 -11.42 4.78 -0.70
CA PRO A 412 -10.00 4.86 -0.42
C PRO A 412 -9.62 3.92 0.74
N ARG A 413 -8.37 3.48 0.76
CA ARG A 413 -7.78 2.60 1.78
C ARG A 413 -8.30 1.16 1.80
N GLN A 414 -9.16 0.76 0.85
CA GLN A 414 -9.62 -0.62 0.73
C GLN A 414 -8.62 -1.54 0.00
N TRP A 415 -7.74 -0.98 -0.81
CA TRP A 415 -6.70 -1.70 -1.54
C TRP A 415 -5.35 -1.52 -0.86
N ILE A 416 -4.77 -2.63 -0.39
CA ILE A 416 -3.51 -2.68 0.37
C ILE A 416 -2.56 -3.65 -0.30
N ASN A 417 -1.44 -3.15 -0.82
CA ASN A 417 -0.45 -3.96 -1.52
C ASN A 417 0.93 -3.29 -1.50
N SER A 418 1.98 -4.06 -1.72
CA SER A 418 3.33 -3.54 -1.95
C SER A 418 3.49 -3.15 -3.42
N GLY A 419 3.21 -1.89 -3.75
CA GLY A 419 3.22 -1.43 -5.13
C GLY A 419 4.57 -0.90 -5.61
N GLY A 420 5.36 -0.31 -4.72
CA GLY A 420 6.66 0.29 -5.05
C GLY A 420 7.82 -0.69 -5.00
N LEU A 421 7.94 -1.44 -3.91
CA LEU A 421 9.03 -2.44 -3.76
C LEU A 421 8.65 -3.79 -4.37
N GLY A 422 7.37 -4.16 -4.33
CA GLY A 422 6.92 -5.44 -4.89
C GLY A 422 7.26 -6.64 -4.00
N THR A 423 7.05 -6.51 -2.70
CA THR A 423 7.46 -7.49 -1.69
C THR A 423 6.51 -8.68 -1.65
N MET A 424 6.98 -9.86 -2.01
CA MET A 424 6.30 -11.13 -1.74
C MET A 424 6.30 -11.39 -0.22
N GLY A 425 5.23 -12.03 0.30
CA GLY A 425 5.03 -12.24 1.74
C GLY A 425 4.37 -11.06 2.47
N PHE A 426 4.07 -9.95 1.78
CA PHE A 426 3.42 -8.76 2.34
C PHE A 426 1.95 -8.97 2.71
N GLY A 427 1.19 -9.66 1.83
CA GLY A 427 -0.28 -9.63 1.83
C GLY A 427 -0.91 -10.16 3.10
N PHE A 428 -0.43 -11.29 3.61
CA PHE A 428 -1.01 -11.95 4.78
C PHE A 428 -0.73 -11.18 6.09
N PRO A 429 0.51 -10.82 6.46
CA PRO A 429 0.73 -10.02 7.66
C PRO A 429 0.01 -8.66 7.57
N ALA A 430 0.00 -8.01 6.41
CA ALA A 430 -0.74 -6.76 6.23
C ALA A 430 -2.24 -6.94 6.51
N ALA A 431 -2.85 -8.08 6.12
CA ALA A 431 -4.25 -8.39 6.42
C ALA A 431 -4.51 -8.48 7.93
N LEU A 432 -3.60 -9.11 8.67
CA LEU A 432 -3.66 -9.15 10.13
C LEU A 432 -3.61 -7.74 10.73
N GLY A 433 -2.68 -6.91 10.27
CA GLY A 433 -2.57 -5.51 10.68
C GLY A 433 -3.83 -4.69 10.39
N VAL A 434 -4.43 -4.85 9.22
CA VAL A 434 -5.71 -4.23 8.86
C VAL A 434 -6.83 -4.67 9.80
N LYS A 435 -6.92 -5.97 10.09
CA LYS A 435 -7.98 -6.51 10.94
C LYS A 435 -7.85 -6.06 12.39
N ILE A 436 -6.62 -5.97 12.91
CA ILE A 436 -6.34 -5.39 14.24
C ILE A 436 -6.73 -3.91 14.28
N ALA A 437 -6.38 -3.16 13.25
CA ALA A 437 -6.72 -1.74 13.14
C ALA A 437 -8.22 -1.47 13.03
N LEU A 438 -8.93 -2.36 12.34
CA LEU A 438 -10.34 -2.22 11.98
C LEU A 438 -11.14 -3.50 12.33
N PRO A 439 -11.31 -3.84 13.62
CA PRO A 439 -11.84 -5.14 14.06
C PRO A 439 -13.27 -5.44 13.56
N LYS A 440 -14.06 -4.40 13.27
CA LYS A 440 -15.42 -4.53 12.73
C LYS A 440 -15.49 -4.68 11.20
N LYS A 441 -14.35 -4.56 10.51
CA LYS A 441 -14.31 -4.66 9.04
C LYS A 441 -13.90 -6.05 8.59
N ASN A 442 -14.42 -6.48 7.45
CA ASN A 442 -14.01 -7.72 6.83
C ASN A 442 -12.79 -7.52 5.94
N VAL A 443 -11.86 -8.45 6.03
CA VAL A 443 -10.57 -8.41 5.33
C VAL A 443 -10.39 -9.70 4.55
N ILE A 444 -9.99 -9.57 3.28
CA ILE A 444 -9.57 -10.70 2.44
C ILE A 444 -8.13 -10.46 2.01
N CYS A 445 -7.28 -11.44 2.21
CA CYS A 445 -5.95 -11.50 1.65
C CYS A 445 -5.98 -12.32 0.36
N ILE A 446 -5.54 -11.74 -0.75
CA ILE A 446 -5.33 -12.47 -2.02
C ILE A 446 -3.84 -12.75 -2.16
N THR A 447 -3.48 -14.01 -2.29
CA THR A 447 -2.09 -14.46 -2.35
C THR A 447 -1.88 -15.50 -3.44
N GLY A 448 -0.66 -15.95 -3.63
CA GLY A 448 -0.26 -17.07 -4.48
C GLY A 448 0.56 -18.08 -3.68
N ASP A 449 0.67 -19.27 -4.21
CA ASP A 449 1.34 -20.42 -3.57
C ASP A 449 2.82 -20.17 -3.18
N GLY A 450 3.55 -19.37 -3.96
CA GLY A 450 4.90 -18.96 -3.61
C GLY A 450 4.94 -17.86 -2.54
N SER A 451 4.09 -16.84 -2.66
CA SER A 451 4.11 -15.68 -1.75
C SER A 451 3.67 -16.01 -0.34
N ILE A 452 2.63 -16.84 -0.18
CA ILE A 452 2.07 -17.17 1.15
C ILE A 452 3.10 -17.87 2.03
N GLN A 453 4.00 -18.66 1.45
CA GLN A 453 5.01 -19.41 2.20
C GLN A 453 6.04 -18.52 2.89
N MET A 454 6.24 -17.27 2.42
CA MET A 454 7.25 -16.37 2.99
C MET A 454 6.90 -15.85 4.39
N ASN A 455 5.62 -15.83 4.76
CA ASN A 455 5.15 -15.42 6.09
C ASN A 455 4.01 -16.31 6.60
N ILE A 456 3.97 -17.59 6.20
CA ILE A 456 2.90 -18.52 6.54
C ILE A 456 2.84 -18.81 8.05
N GLN A 457 3.96 -18.71 8.76
CA GLN A 457 4.07 -18.88 10.21
C GLN A 457 3.18 -17.90 10.99
N GLU A 458 2.75 -16.80 10.38
CA GLU A 458 1.84 -15.84 11.01
C GLU A 458 0.40 -16.41 11.18
N LEU A 459 0.11 -17.60 10.66
CA LEU A 459 -1.07 -18.38 11.03
C LEU A 459 -1.13 -18.61 12.55
N SER A 460 0.03 -18.83 13.18
CA SER A 460 0.14 -18.91 14.64
C SER A 460 -0.23 -17.58 15.33
N THR A 461 0.21 -16.46 14.78
CA THR A 461 -0.18 -15.11 15.27
C THR A 461 -1.68 -14.90 15.14
N ALA A 462 -2.25 -15.26 13.99
CA ALA A 462 -3.68 -15.14 13.76
C ALA A 462 -4.51 -15.98 14.74
N MET A 463 -4.03 -17.17 15.11
CA MET A 463 -4.66 -18.04 16.10
C MET A 463 -4.57 -17.47 17.50
N GLN A 464 -3.37 -17.04 17.92
CA GLN A 464 -3.12 -16.50 19.25
C GLN A 464 -4.03 -15.29 19.56
N TYR A 465 -4.22 -14.41 18.58
CA TYR A 465 -5.03 -13.19 18.76
C TYR A 465 -6.46 -13.32 18.20
N LYS A 466 -6.86 -14.52 17.76
CA LYS A 466 -8.20 -14.82 17.21
C LYS A 466 -8.59 -13.83 16.11
N ILE A 467 -7.72 -13.63 15.12
CA ILE A 467 -7.89 -12.63 14.05
C ILE A 467 -8.64 -13.26 12.86
N PRO A 468 -9.93 -12.98 12.67
CA PRO A 468 -10.70 -13.56 11.57
C PRO A 468 -10.45 -12.79 10.26
N ILE A 469 -9.82 -13.44 9.31
CA ILE A 469 -9.66 -12.99 7.93
C ILE A 469 -9.91 -14.16 6.97
N MET A 470 -10.16 -13.85 5.72
CA MET A 470 -10.21 -14.85 4.64
C MET A 470 -8.93 -14.72 3.81
N ILE A 471 -8.23 -15.82 3.62
CA ILE A 471 -7.06 -15.92 2.74
C ILE A 471 -7.50 -16.68 1.50
N VAL A 472 -7.27 -16.12 0.32
CA VAL A 472 -7.55 -16.76 -0.97
C VAL A 472 -6.25 -16.94 -1.71
N ASN A 473 -5.80 -18.17 -1.76
CA ASN A 473 -4.59 -18.58 -2.45
C ASN A 473 -4.93 -18.97 -3.90
N LEU A 474 -4.43 -18.20 -4.86
CA LEU A 474 -4.52 -18.54 -6.28
C LEU A 474 -3.33 -19.44 -6.64
N ASN A 475 -3.56 -20.75 -6.48
CA ASN A 475 -2.55 -21.78 -6.61
C ASN A 475 -2.41 -22.25 -8.06
N ASN A 476 -1.35 -21.81 -8.73
CA ASN A 476 -1.01 -22.21 -10.10
C ASN A 476 0.28 -23.04 -10.17
N SER A 477 0.81 -23.47 -9.02
CA SER A 477 2.07 -24.24 -8.86
C SER A 477 3.28 -23.59 -9.52
N SER A 478 3.31 -22.23 -9.54
CA SER A 478 4.42 -21.49 -10.16
C SER A 478 4.58 -20.09 -9.61
N LEU A 479 5.77 -19.53 -9.74
CA LEU A 479 6.04 -18.10 -9.65
C LEU A 479 5.49 -17.43 -10.91
N GLY A 480 4.16 -17.29 -10.95
CA GLY A 480 3.41 -17.02 -12.18
C GLY A 480 3.84 -15.77 -12.94
N MET A 481 4.25 -14.69 -12.26
CA MET A 481 4.74 -13.49 -12.94
C MET A 481 6.12 -13.73 -13.59
N VAL A 482 7.02 -14.44 -12.90
CA VAL A 482 8.34 -14.82 -13.44
C VAL A 482 8.15 -15.73 -14.65
N LYS A 483 7.29 -16.75 -14.52
CA LYS A 483 6.93 -17.66 -15.62
C LYS A 483 6.37 -16.90 -16.82
N GLN A 484 5.46 -15.95 -16.60
CA GLN A 484 4.90 -15.12 -17.68
C GLN A 484 6.00 -14.35 -18.46
N TRP A 485 6.99 -13.79 -17.76
CA TRP A 485 8.12 -13.12 -18.41
C TRP A 485 8.99 -14.12 -19.19
N GLN A 486 9.22 -15.31 -18.65
CA GLN A 486 9.96 -16.37 -19.34
C GLN A 486 9.22 -16.82 -20.61
N ASP A 487 7.90 -16.97 -20.53
CA ASP A 487 7.06 -17.28 -21.69
C ASP A 487 7.14 -16.21 -22.80
N LEU A 488 7.05 -14.94 -22.41
CA LEU A 488 6.85 -13.84 -23.37
C LEU A 488 8.14 -13.23 -23.91
N ILE A 489 9.24 -13.31 -23.16
CA ILE A 489 10.52 -12.64 -23.46
C ILE A 489 11.63 -13.65 -23.72
N TYR A 490 11.60 -14.80 -23.04
CA TYR A 490 12.66 -15.81 -23.08
C TYR A 490 12.23 -17.09 -23.77
N PHE A 491 11.25 -17.00 -24.71
CA PHE A 491 10.82 -18.10 -25.57
C PHE A 491 10.35 -19.36 -24.83
N GLY A 492 9.79 -19.20 -23.63
CA GLY A 492 9.36 -20.33 -22.82
C GLY A 492 10.49 -21.12 -22.15
N ARG A 493 11.72 -20.59 -22.14
CA ARG A 493 12.84 -21.22 -21.40
C ARG A 493 12.64 -20.98 -19.90
N HIS A 494 11.89 -21.88 -19.28
CA HIS A 494 11.57 -21.78 -17.85
C HIS A 494 12.78 -22.21 -16.99
N SER A 495 13.17 -21.35 -16.05
CA SER A 495 14.16 -21.64 -15.04
C SER A 495 13.66 -21.23 -13.67
N HIS A 496 13.56 -22.17 -12.73
CA HIS A 496 13.18 -21.99 -11.34
C HIS A 496 11.86 -21.22 -11.11
N SER A 497 10.92 -21.32 -12.06
CA SER A 497 9.61 -20.68 -11.96
C SER A 497 8.47 -21.63 -11.60
N TYR A 498 8.69 -22.93 -11.63
CA TYR A 498 7.73 -23.93 -11.18
C TYR A 498 7.96 -24.33 -9.72
N MET A 499 6.88 -24.41 -8.97
CA MET A 499 6.87 -24.89 -7.58
C MET A 499 6.53 -26.39 -7.59
N LYS A 500 7.54 -27.23 -7.81
CA LYS A 500 7.36 -28.69 -7.98
C LYS A 500 6.92 -29.39 -6.69
N SER A 501 7.29 -28.84 -5.53
CA SER A 501 6.92 -29.36 -4.22
C SER A 501 6.20 -28.28 -3.42
N LEU A 502 4.89 -28.41 -3.29
CA LEU A 502 4.05 -27.55 -2.47
C LEU A 502 3.50 -28.33 -1.28
N PRO A 503 3.35 -27.72 -0.11
CA PRO A 503 2.66 -28.35 1.00
C PRO A 503 1.20 -28.59 0.67
N ASN A 504 0.59 -29.56 1.33
CA ASN A 504 -0.87 -29.60 1.40
C ASN A 504 -1.34 -28.42 2.27
N PHE A 505 -1.68 -27.30 1.64
CA PHE A 505 -2.05 -26.07 2.35
C PHE A 505 -3.26 -26.26 3.27
N ILE A 506 -4.19 -27.16 2.93
CA ILE A 506 -5.36 -27.41 3.78
C ILE A 506 -4.94 -28.08 5.10
N LYS A 507 -4.21 -29.20 5.03
CA LYS A 507 -3.69 -29.86 6.22
C LYS A 507 -2.79 -28.95 7.06
N LEU A 508 -1.94 -28.16 6.40
CA LEU A 508 -1.06 -27.20 7.06
C LEU A 508 -1.86 -26.15 7.83
N VAL A 509 -2.87 -25.56 7.23
CA VAL A 509 -3.70 -24.52 7.86
C VAL A 509 -4.56 -25.10 8.99
N GLU A 510 -5.07 -26.31 8.82
CA GLU A 510 -5.81 -27.05 9.85
C GLU A 510 -4.92 -27.40 11.05
N SER A 511 -3.64 -27.71 10.85
CA SER A 511 -2.69 -27.93 11.96
C SER A 511 -2.45 -26.69 12.82
N TYR A 512 -2.65 -25.47 12.26
CA TYR A 512 -2.68 -24.22 13.03
C TYR A 512 -4.05 -23.93 13.67
N GLY A 513 -5.04 -24.82 13.53
CA GLY A 513 -6.38 -24.68 14.11
C GLY A 513 -7.34 -23.79 13.30
N HIS A 514 -7.04 -23.50 12.05
CA HIS A 514 -7.88 -22.70 11.16
C HIS A 514 -8.71 -23.57 10.21
N ILE A 515 -9.64 -22.95 9.45
CA ILE A 515 -10.49 -23.66 8.49
C ILE A 515 -9.80 -23.66 7.12
N GLY A 516 -9.59 -24.85 6.56
CA GLY A 516 -9.15 -25.05 5.20
C GLY A 516 -10.30 -25.34 4.23
N VAL A 517 -10.28 -24.77 3.03
CA VAL A 517 -11.24 -25.01 1.95
C VAL A 517 -10.49 -25.16 0.63
N SER A 518 -10.59 -26.33 -0.01
CA SER A 518 -10.03 -26.57 -1.33
C SER A 518 -11.08 -26.36 -2.43
N ILE A 519 -10.69 -25.70 -3.53
CA ILE A 519 -11.52 -25.50 -4.73
C ILE A 519 -10.70 -25.88 -5.96
N SER A 520 -11.13 -26.90 -6.68
CA SER A 520 -10.46 -27.40 -7.88
C SER A 520 -11.29 -27.33 -9.16
N HIS A 521 -12.62 -27.13 -9.02
CA HIS A 521 -13.53 -27.16 -10.16
C HIS A 521 -14.38 -25.88 -10.28
N PRO A 522 -14.62 -25.33 -11.49
CA PRO A 522 -15.40 -24.10 -11.68
C PRO A 522 -16.84 -24.16 -11.12
N LYS A 523 -17.49 -25.32 -11.18
CA LYS A 523 -18.86 -25.50 -10.68
C LYS A 523 -18.96 -25.28 -9.15
N GLU A 524 -17.89 -25.54 -8.41
CA GLU A 524 -17.85 -25.38 -6.95
C GLU A 524 -17.52 -23.95 -6.50
N LEU A 525 -16.85 -23.19 -7.37
CA LEU A 525 -16.18 -21.94 -7.03
C LEU A 525 -17.11 -20.96 -6.29
N LYS A 526 -18.25 -20.63 -6.87
CA LYS A 526 -19.20 -19.68 -6.26
C LYS A 526 -19.76 -20.17 -4.93
N LYS A 527 -20.10 -21.47 -4.85
CA LYS A 527 -20.68 -22.10 -3.64
C LYS A 527 -19.66 -22.07 -2.49
N LYS A 528 -18.44 -22.56 -2.73
CA LYS A 528 -17.39 -22.65 -1.71
C LYS A 528 -16.88 -21.27 -1.28
N LEU A 529 -16.74 -20.30 -2.18
CA LEU A 529 -16.41 -18.91 -1.81
C LEU A 529 -17.52 -18.29 -0.92
N LYS A 530 -18.80 -18.54 -1.23
CA LYS A 530 -19.91 -18.07 -0.39
C LYS A 530 -19.88 -18.73 0.99
N GLN A 531 -19.59 -20.03 1.07
CA GLN A 531 -19.41 -20.75 2.33
C GLN A 531 -18.24 -20.18 3.15
N SER A 532 -17.10 -19.89 2.51
CA SER A 532 -15.93 -19.30 3.17
C SER A 532 -16.23 -17.91 3.75
N LEU A 533 -17.03 -17.10 3.06
CA LEU A 533 -17.54 -15.83 3.60
C LEU A 533 -18.47 -16.03 4.80
N LYS A 534 -19.23 -17.13 4.86
CA LYS A 534 -20.04 -17.49 6.03
C LYS A 534 -19.15 -17.83 7.24
N TYR A 535 -18.05 -18.59 7.06
CA TYR A 535 -17.09 -18.84 8.13
C TYR A 535 -16.43 -17.54 8.63
N LEU A 536 -16.05 -16.64 7.72
CA LEU A 536 -15.53 -15.32 8.10
C LEU A 536 -16.55 -14.52 8.94
N SER A 537 -17.85 -14.57 8.61
CA SER A 537 -18.91 -13.91 9.39
C SER A 537 -19.07 -14.50 10.78
N GLN A 538 -18.73 -15.77 10.97
CA GLN A 538 -18.66 -16.49 12.25
C GLN A 538 -17.35 -16.21 13.03
N LYS A 539 -16.57 -15.21 12.62
CA LYS A 539 -15.29 -14.82 13.24
C LYS A 539 -14.22 -15.93 13.19
N LYS A 540 -14.23 -16.75 12.14
CA LYS A 540 -13.20 -17.76 11.88
C LYS A 540 -12.22 -17.25 10.83
N LEU A 541 -10.92 -17.59 10.97
CA LEU A 541 -10.00 -17.48 9.86
C LEU A 541 -10.26 -18.66 8.92
N VAL A 542 -10.36 -18.35 7.62
CA VAL A 542 -10.54 -19.36 6.59
C VAL A 542 -9.50 -19.19 5.48
N PHE A 543 -8.81 -20.25 5.15
CA PHE A 543 -7.88 -20.34 4.05
C PHE A 543 -8.53 -21.09 2.89
N VAL A 544 -8.57 -20.47 1.73
CA VAL A 544 -9.17 -21.03 0.51
C VAL A 544 -8.08 -21.27 -0.51
N ASP A 545 -7.71 -22.53 -0.72
CA ASP A 545 -6.77 -22.92 -1.79
C ASP A 545 -7.55 -23.17 -3.08
N VAL A 546 -7.36 -22.27 -4.06
CA VAL A 546 -8.03 -22.35 -5.36
C VAL A 546 -7.03 -22.79 -6.42
N LYS A 547 -7.19 -23.99 -6.95
CA LYS A 547 -6.41 -24.45 -8.10
C LYS A 547 -6.83 -23.68 -9.34
N VAL A 548 -5.91 -22.90 -9.89
CA VAL A 548 -6.16 -22.06 -11.05
C VAL A 548 -5.29 -22.46 -12.22
N ASP A 549 -5.70 -22.05 -13.42
CA ASP A 549 -4.98 -22.31 -14.66
C ASP A 549 -3.51 -21.87 -14.58
N PRO A 550 -2.56 -22.81 -14.67
CA PRO A 550 -1.13 -22.52 -14.63
C PRO A 550 -0.61 -21.81 -15.89
N THR A 551 -1.39 -21.80 -16.97
CA THR A 551 -1.04 -21.15 -18.24
C THR A 551 -1.59 -19.73 -18.36
N ALA A 552 -2.42 -19.29 -17.38
CA ALA A 552 -3.02 -17.98 -17.43
C ALA A 552 -1.98 -16.86 -17.30
N HIS A 553 -1.99 -15.94 -18.25
CA HIS A 553 -1.20 -14.71 -18.21
C HIS A 553 -2.07 -13.50 -17.91
N VAL A 554 -1.46 -12.48 -17.30
CA VAL A 554 -2.13 -11.22 -17.04
C VAL A 554 -2.13 -10.36 -18.30
N TYR A 555 -3.30 -10.20 -18.88
CA TYR A 555 -3.53 -9.33 -20.04
C TYR A 555 -4.65 -8.32 -19.74
N PRO A 556 -4.66 -7.15 -20.44
CA PRO A 556 -3.67 -6.70 -21.42
C PRO A 556 -2.31 -6.38 -20.75
N MET A 557 -1.24 -6.38 -21.56
CA MET A 557 0.11 -6.05 -21.11
C MET A 557 0.78 -5.13 -22.13
N GLN A 558 1.39 -4.04 -21.65
CA GLN A 558 2.18 -3.15 -22.53
C GLN A 558 3.38 -3.88 -23.13
N ILE A 559 3.69 -3.58 -24.38
CA ILE A 559 4.89 -4.08 -25.06
C ILE A 559 6.11 -3.36 -24.45
N LYS A 560 7.16 -4.10 -24.12
CA LYS A 560 8.40 -3.53 -23.57
C LYS A 560 8.97 -2.47 -24.52
N GLY A 561 9.24 -1.28 -24.00
CA GLY A 561 9.72 -0.15 -24.79
C GLY A 561 8.67 0.54 -25.67
N GLY A 562 7.43 0.09 -25.63
CA GLY A 562 6.31 0.68 -26.37
C GLY A 562 5.66 1.88 -25.67
N GLY A 563 4.76 2.54 -26.40
CA GLY A 563 3.85 3.54 -25.83
C GLY A 563 2.69 2.91 -25.07
N MET A 564 1.86 3.74 -24.42
CA MET A 564 0.73 3.22 -23.65
C MET A 564 -0.36 2.55 -24.50
N ASN A 565 -0.42 2.90 -25.78
CA ASN A 565 -1.34 2.31 -26.77
C ASN A 565 -0.84 0.98 -27.35
N GLU A 566 0.44 0.67 -27.19
CA GLU A 566 1.04 -0.55 -27.72
C GLU A 566 0.90 -1.68 -26.67
N MET A 567 -0.14 -2.50 -26.83
CA MET A 567 -0.49 -3.55 -25.87
C MET A 567 -0.61 -4.93 -26.51
N ARG A 568 -0.22 -5.95 -25.74
CA ARG A 568 -0.39 -7.37 -26.06
C ARG A 568 -1.63 -7.90 -25.34
N PHE A 569 -2.42 -8.73 -26.03
CA PHE A 569 -3.70 -9.30 -25.54
C PHE A 569 -3.72 -10.82 -25.45
N LYS A 570 -2.73 -11.47 -26.02
CA LYS A 570 -2.55 -12.93 -26.01
C LYS A 570 -1.05 -13.27 -26.15
N LYS A 571 -0.71 -14.54 -25.89
CA LYS A 571 0.65 -15.05 -26.06
C LYS A 571 1.15 -14.88 -27.50
#